data_a8bed6fc360391093323d7277be52987
#
_entry.id   a8bed6fc360391093323d7277be52987
#
_cell.length_a   1.000
_cell.length_b   1.000
_cell.length_c   1.000
_cell.angle_alpha   90.00
_cell.angle_beta   90.00
_cell.angle_gamma   90.00
#
_symmetry.space_group_name_H-M   'P 1'
#
loop_
_entity.id
_entity.type
_entity.pdbx_description
1 polymer ?
#
loop_
_entity_poly.entity_id
_entity_poly.type
_entity_poly.pdbx_seq_one_letter_code
_entity_poly.pdbx_strand_id
1 'polypeptide(L)'
;MKKKIVAIMMMAVLALSTAACGADGGNNGGGTQAGNKGGGTSTSTVANKDKPLVWFNRQPSNSSTGELDMTALNFNKDTYYVGFDANQGAELQGTMVKDYIEKNIDKIDRNGDGVIGYVLAIGDIGHNDSIARTRGVRKALGTAVDKNGEADSAPAGTNTDGKASQVQDGSIEVGGKTYVIRELASQEMKNSAGATWDAATAGNAIGTWSSSFGDSIDVVVSNNDGMGMSMFNAWSKDNGVPTFGYDANSDAVAAIAEGYGGTISQHADVQAYLTLRVLRNALDGVDVDTGIGTADDAGNVLSSDVYVYKEDERSYYSLNVAVTADNYKDF
;
A
#
# COMPACT_ATOMS: atom_id res chain seq x y z
N MET A 1 33.43 -6.19 19.20
CA MET A 1 33.08 -6.87 17.93
C MET A 1 31.58 -7.04 17.72
N LYS A 2 30.77 -7.39 18.74
CA LYS A 2 29.30 -7.57 18.60
C LYS A 2 28.53 -6.29 18.18
N LYS A 3 28.91 -5.10 18.64
CA LYS A 3 28.23 -3.83 18.29
C LYS A 3 28.37 -3.41 16.81
N LYS A 4 29.43 -3.81 16.11
CA LYS A 4 29.62 -3.48 14.68
C LYS A 4 28.81 -4.40 13.75
N ILE A 5 28.50 -5.61 14.19
CA ILE A 5 27.72 -6.59 13.40
C ILE A 5 26.23 -6.20 13.37
N VAL A 6 25.69 -5.68 14.49
CA VAL A 6 24.28 -5.22 14.54
C VAL A 6 24.04 -3.99 13.66
N ALA A 7 24.97 -3.02 13.65
CA ALA A 7 24.87 -1.85 12.80
C ALA A 7 24.96 -2.17 11.29
N ILE A 8 25.75 -3.20 10.91
CA ILE A 8 25.89 -3.63 9.53
C ILE A 8 24.65 -4.43 9.08
N MET A 9 24.02 -5.19 9.96
CA MET A 9 22.75 -5.87 9.65
C MET A 9 21.57 -4.90 9.49
N MET A 10 21.47 -3.85 10.30
CA MET A 10 20.42 -2.83 10.12
C MET A 10 20.55 -2.07 8.79
N MET A 11 21.76 -1.73 8.35
CA MET A 11 21.96 -1.12 7.03
C MET A 11 21.65 -2.06 5.86
N ALA A 12 21.85 -3.38 6.02
CA ALA A 12 21.51 -4.35 4.98
C ALA A 12 19.98 -4.55 4.84
N VAL A 13 19.22 -4.45 5.93
CA VAL A 13 17.76 -4.57 5.92
C VAL A 13 17.09 -3.32 5.34
N LEU A 14 17.61 -2.12 5.62
CA LEU A 14 17.12 -0.88 5.00
C LEU A 14 17.38 -0.87 3.47
N ALA A 15 18.48 -1.49 3.00
CA ALA A 15 18.76 -1.60 1.57
C ALA A 15 17.87 -2.63 0.85
N LEU A 16 17.32 -3.63 1.57
CA LEU A 16 16.39 -4.61 0.98
C LEU A 16 14.96 -4.08 0.84
N SER A 17 14.53 -3.15 1.69
CA SER A 17 13.19 -2.57 1.60
C SER A 17 13.00 -1.64 0.38
N THR A 18 14.09 -1.08 -0.15
CA THR A 18 14.06 -0.28 -1.39
C THR A 18 14.30 -1.11 -2.66
N ALA A 19 14.77 -2.37 -2.54
CA ALA A 19 15.05 -3.25 -3.68
C ALA A 19 13.88 -4.20 -4.02
N ALA A 20 12.82 -4.24 -3.21
CA ALA A 20 11.63 -5.04 -3.50
C ALA A 20 10.70 -4.38 -4.54
N CYS A 21 11.00 -3.16 -4.97
CA CYS A 21 10.32 -2.45 -6.05
C CYS A 21 11.26 -2.27 -7.24
N GLY A 22 11.46 -3.34 -8.02
CA GLY A 22 12.00 -3.23 -9.39
C GLY A 22 13.50 -3.29 -9.55
N ALA A 23 14.02 -4.46 -9.83
CA ALA A 23 15.07 -4.72 -10.82
C ALA A 23 15.32 -6.24 -10.93
N ASP A 24 14.64 -6.93 -11.81
CA ASP A 24 15.16 -8.15 -12.41
C ASP A 24 15.94 -7.79 -13.68
N GLY A 25 17.24 -7.69 -13.53
CA GLY A 25 18.21 -7.64 -14.62
C GLY A 25 18.60 -9.06 -15.02
N GLY A 26 18.33 -9.38 -16.28
CA GLY A 26 18.31 -10.65 -16.94
C GLY A 26 19.39 -11.69 -16.66
N ASN A 27 19.01 -12.94 -16.82
CA ASN A 27 19.79 -13.89 -17.59
C ASN A 27 18.92 -14.98 -18.26
N ASN A 28 19.27 -15.30 -19.50
CA ASN A 28 18.64 -16.23 -20.41
C ASN A 28 18.60 -17.68 -19.90
N GLY A 29 17.47 -18.36 -20.11
CA GLY A 29 17.37 -19.81 -20.09
C GLY A 29 15.91 -20.24 -20.25
N GLY A 30 15.54 -20.70 -21.45
CA GLY A 30 14.19 -21.05 -21.85
C GLY A 30 13.48 -22.04 -20.93
N GLY A 31 12.20 -21.79 -20.68
CA GLY A 31 11.29 -22.69 -19.97
C GLY A 31 9.93 -22.04 -19.82
N THR A 32 8.97 -22.52 -20.62
CA THR A 32 7.51 -22.42 -20.59
C THR A 32 6.88 -21.54 -19.50
N GLN A 33 6.17 -20.50 -19.96
CA GLN A 33 5.21 -19.70 -19.19
C GLN A 33 4.19 -20.61 -18.47
N ALA A 34 4.33 -20.73 -17.17
CA ALA A 34 3.23 -21.13 -16.30
C ALA A 34 2.69 -19.86 -15.64
N GLY A 35 1.42 -19.57 -15.85
CA GLY A 35 0.74 -18.43 -15.27
C GLY A 35 0.97 -18.34 -13.75
N ASN A 36 1.21 -17.14 -13.27
CA ASN A 36 1.43 -16.83 -11.87
C ASN A 36 0.15 -17.10 -11.06
N LYS A 37 -0.04 -18.34 -10.65
CA LYS A 37 -1.01 -18.68 -9.61
C LYS A 37 -0.34 -18.40 -8.28
N GLY A 38 -0.86 -17.42 -7.56
CA GLY A 38 -0.42 -17.06 -6.23
C GLY A 38 -0.27 -18.28 -5.32
N GLY A 39 0.76 -18.27 -4.47
CA GLY A 39 1.01 -19.34 -3.50
C GLY A 39 1.91 -20.47 -4.01
N GLY A 40 2.94 -20.17 -4.77
CA GLY A 40 3.98 -21.16 -5.11
C GLY A 40 4.81 -21.53 -3.89
N THR A 41 4.56 -22.68 -3.30
CA THR A 41 5.54 -23.33 -2.40
C THR A 41 6.80 -23.61 -3.22
N SER A 42 7.81 -22.77 -3.04
CA SER A 42 9.09 -22.96 -3.71
C SER A 42 9.70 -24.28 -3.26
N THR A 43 10.30 -25.04 -4.18
CA THR A 43 11.02 -26.28 -3.88
C THR A 43 12.13 -26.10 -2.85
N SER A 44 12.60 -24.87 -2.61
CA SER A 44 13.55 -24.52 -1.56
C SER A 44 12.97 -24.67 -0.14
N THR A 45 11.65 -24.58 0.03
CA THR A 45 11.01 -24.78 1.34
C THR A 45 11.04 -26.24 1.79
N VAL A 46 11.04 -27.21 0.87
CA VAL A 46 11.10 -28.64 1.20
C VAL A 46 12.44 -29.01 1.83
N ALA A 47 13.53 -28.42 1.36
CA ALA A 47 14.87 -28.67 1.90
C ALA A 47 15.08 -28.11 3.32
N ASN A 48 14.28 -27.10 3.72
CA ASN A 48 14.38 -26.41 5.01
C ASN A 48 13.13 -26.60 5.88
N LYS A 49 12.39 -27.69 5.68
CA LYS A 49 11.11 -27.94 6.37
C LYS A 49 11.18 -27.93 7.90
N ASP A 50 12.36 -28.16 8.48
CA ASP A 50 12.59 -28.19 9.92
C ASP A 50 13.23 -26.89 10.44
N LYS A 51 13.31 -25.85 9.62
CA LYS A 51 13.87 -24.56 9.99
C LYS A 51 12.76 -23.54 10.23
N PRO A 52 12.93 -22.61 11.18
CA PRO A 52 12.03 -21.49 11.34
C PRO A 52 11.89 -20.69 10.04
N LEU A 53 10.67 -20.25 9.76
CA LEU A 53 10.33 -19.44 8.60
C LEU A 53 9.50 -18.24 9.06
N VAL A 54 9.88 -17.04 8.63
CA VAL A 54 9.06 -15.84 8.82
C VAL A 54 8.72 -15.27 7.46
N TRP A 55 7.43 -15.25 7.15
CA TRP A 55 6.90 -14.47 6.04
C TRP A 55 6.95 -13.00 6.46
N PHE A 56 7.43 -12.15 5.57
CA PHE A 56 7.70 -10.75 5.89
C PHE A 56 6.99 -9.81 4.92
N ASN A 57 6.43 -8.73 5.45
CA ASN A 57 5.75 -7.65 4.75
C ASN A 57 4.53 -8.15 3.96
N ARG A 58 4.73 -8.79 2.81
CA ARG A 58 3.64 -9.30 1.98
C ARG A 58 3.01 -10.54 2.60
N GLN A 59 1.73 -10.46 2.92
CA GLN A 59 0.97 -11.57 3.48
C GLN A 59 0.93 -12.75 2.50
N PRO A 60 1.26 -13.98 2.95
CA PRO A 60 0.91 -15.17 2.19
C PRO A 60 -0.60 -15.30 2.16
N SER A 61 -1.21 -15.06 1.00
CA SER A 61 -2.66 -14.98 0.88
C SER A 61 -3.23 -16.09 0.05
N ASN A 62 -4.41 -16.56 0.45
CA ASN A 62 -5.23 -17.44 -0.36
C ASN A 62 -5.64 -16.72 -1.64
N SER A 63 -5.35 -17.32 -2.79
CA SER A 63 -5.59 -16.70 -4.10
C SER A 63 -7.07 -16.47 -4.43
N SER A 64 -7.98 -17.15 -3.72
CA SER A 64 -9.41 -17.03 -3.94
C SER A 64 -10.08 -16.02 -3.03
N THR A 65 -9.62 -15.90 -1.75
CA THR A 65 -10.24 -15.04 -0.74
C THR A 65 -9.43 -13.77 -0.45
N GLY A 66 -8.13 -13.77 -0.75
CA GLY A 66 -7.22 -12.68 -0.36
C GLY A 66 -6.83 -12.69 1.14
N GLU A 67 -7.41 -13.61 1.92
CA GLU A 67 -7.12 -13.75 3.35
C GLU A 67 -5.79 -14.45 3.61
N LEU A 68 -5.30 -14.41 4.84
CA LEU A 68 -4.08 -15.11 5.25
C LEU A 68 -4.18 -16.61 4.94
N ASP A 69 -3.20 -17.13 4.21
CA ASP A 69 -3.12 -18.56 3.89
C ASP A 69 -2.57 -19.35 5.07
N MET A 70 -3.47 -19.89 5.87
CA MET A 70 -3.09 -20.75 7.00
C MET A 70 -2.35 -22.03 6.56
N THR A 71 -2.46 -22.47 5.30
CA THR A 71 -1.65 -23.56 4.78
C THR A 71 -0.17 -23.18 4.72
N ALA A 72 0.12 -21.95 4.31
CA ALA A 72 1.47 -21.40 4.31
C ALA A 72 2.03 -21.25 5.73
N LEU A 73 1.19 -20.83 6.70
CA LEU A 73 1.58 -20.72 8.11
C LEU A 73 1.74 -22.08 8.80
N ASN A 74 1.05 -23.11 8.31
CA ASN A 74 1.16 -24.48 8.81
C ASN A 74 2.27 -25.29 8.12
N PHE A 75 3.19 -24.63 7.40
CA PHE A 75 4.34 -25.29 6.79
C PHE A 75 5.17 -26.07 7.84
N ASN A 76 5.43 -25.45 9.00
CA ASN A 76 5.94 -26.12 10.20
C ASN A 76 5.49 -25.35 11.46
N LYS A 77 5.82 -25.90 12.66
CA LYS A 77 5.42 -25.27 13.94
C LYS A 77 6.07 -23.90 14.19
N ASP A 78 7.21 -23.62 13.55
CA ASP A 78 8.00 -22.39 13.69
C ASP A 78 7.88 -21.51 12.44
N THR A 79 6.69 -21.51 11.83
CA THR A 79 6.36 -20.62 10.70
C THR A 79 5.47 -19.49 11.19
N TYR A 80 5.87 -18.25 10.89
CA TYR A 80 5.23 -17.01 11.35
C TYR A 80 5.01 -16.05 10.19
N TYR A 81 4.10 -15.11 10.38
CA TYR A 81 3.97 -13.94 9.52
C TYR A 81 4.23 -12.67 10.34
N VAL A 82 4.97 -11.73 9.75
CA VAL A 82 5.18 -10.38 10.26
C VAL A 82 4.92 -9.39 9.13
N GLY A 83 3.90 -8.59 9.26
CA GLY A 83 3.53 -7.63 8.23
C GLY A 83 2.46 -6.67 8.74
N PHE A 84 1.52 -6.30 7.87
CA PHE A 84 0.41 -5.41 8.17
C PHE A 84 -0.90 -5.98 7.61
N ASP A 85 -2.03 -5.46 8.06
CA ASP A 85 -3.33 -5.79 7.48
C ASP A 85 -3.59 -4.87 6.27
N ALA A 86 -3.48 -5.46 5.08
CA ALA A 86 -3.64 -4.73 3.81
C ALA A 86 -5.06 -4.16 3.64
N ASN A 87 -6.08 -4.87 4.12
CA ASN A 87 -7.47 -4.43 4.00
C ASN A 87 -7.75 -3.26 4.95
N GLN A 88 -7.28 -3.35 6.20
CA GLN A 88 -7.41 -2.26 7.18
C GLN A 88 -6.68 -0.99 6.69
N GLY A 89 -5.46 -1.12 6.16
CA GLY A 89 -4.72 0.00 5.59
C GLY A 89 -5.40 0.61 4.36
N ALA A 90 -6.01 -0.22 3.53
CA ALA A 90 -6.76 0.22 2.36
C ALA A 90 -8.04 0.99 2.73
N GLU A 91 -8.78 0.52 3.72
CA GLU A 91 -9.93 1.23 4.26
C GLU A 91 -9.53 2.58 4.86
N LEU A 92 -8.39 2.62 5.55
CA LEU A 92 -7.84 3.84 6.12
C LEU A 92 -7.43 4.85 5.03
N GLN A 93 -6.81 4.40 3.93
CA GLN A 93 -6.50 5.25 2.79
C GLN A 93 -7.77 5.85 2.17
N GLY A 94 -8.76 5.01 1.91
CA GLY A 94 -10.04 5.47 1.36
C GLY A 94 -10.74 6.48 2.27
N THR A 95 -10.77 6.23 3.58
CA THR A 95 -11.33 7.12 4.58
C THR A 95 -10.57 8.46 4.62
N MET A 96 -9.23 8.43 4.61
CA MET A 96 -8.40 9.63 4.58
C MET A 96 -8.71 10.53 3.38
N VAL A 97 -8.86 9.95 2.19
CA VAL A 97 -9.23 10.68 0.97
C VAL A 97 -10.62 11.28 1.11
N LYS A 98 -11.60 10.50 1.56
CA LYS A 98 -12.98 10.95 1.77
C LYS A 98 -13.07 12.10 2.77
N ASP A 99 -12.45 11.95 3.94
CA ASP A 99 -12.42 12.96 4.99
C ASP A 99 -11.79 14.27 4.51
N TYR A 100 -10.74 14.16 3.68
CA TYR A 100 -10.13 15.36 3.08
C TYR A 100 -11.10 16.06 2.14
N ILE A 101 -11.81 15.34 1.28
CA ILE A 101 -12.85 15.91 0.38
C ILE A 101 -13.92 16.60 1.21
N GLU A 102 -14.45 15.93 2.25
CA GLU A 102 -15.50 16.50 3.12
C GLU A 102 -15.06 17.79 3.82
N LYS A 103 -13.85 17.80 4.37
CA LYS A 103 -13.28 18.98 5.07
C LYS A 103 -13.00 20.15 4.13
N ASN A 104 -12.75 19.89 2.85
CA ASN A 104 -12.34 20.91 1.88
C ASN A 104 -13.36 21.14 0.76
N ILE A 105 -14.60 20.73 0.96
CA ILE A 105 -15.64 20.69 -0.09
C ILE A 105 -15.85 22.03 -0.81
N ASP A 106 -15.70 23.15 -0.10
CA ASP A 106 -15.84 24.48 -0.66
C ASP A 106 -14.71 24.90 -1.63
N LYS A 107 -13.62 24.11 -1.68
CA LYS A 107 -12.43 24.43 -2.46
C LYS A 107 -12.01 23.31 -3.41
N ILE A 108 -12.45 22.08 -3.14
CA ILE A 108 -11.98 20.89 -3.85
C ILE A 108 -12.62 20.77 -5.23
N ASP A 109 -13.88 21.19 -5.39
CA ASP A 109 -14.59 21.27 -6.68
C ASP A 109 -14.04 22.47 -7.46
N ARG A 110 -12.95 22.24 -8.21
CA ARG A 110 -12.13 23.31 -8.80
C ARG A 110 -12.83 24.04 -9.94
N ASN A 111 -13.66 23.34 -10.70
CA ASN A 111 -14.41 23.89 -11.82
C ASN A 111 -15.86 24.29 -11.44
N GLY A 112 -16.32 23.93 -10.23
CA GLY A 112 -17.63 24.30 -9.69
C GLY A 112 -18.81 23.56 -10.31
N ASP A 113 -18.57 22.39 -10.94
CA ASP A 113 -19.63 21.65 -11.64
C ASP A 113 -20.43 20.68 -10.74
N GLY A 114 -20.02 20.53 -9.47
CA GLY A 114 -20.64 19.63 -8.49
C GLY A 114 -20.18 18.19 -8.61
N VAL A 115 -19.14 17.93 -9.39
CA VAL A 115 -18.50 16.62 -9.54
C VAL A 115 -17.08 16.72 -8.99
N ILE A 116 -16.77 15.91 -7.99
CA ILE A 116 -15.40 15.76 -7.48
C ILE A 116 -14.73 14.66 -8.28
N GLY A 117 -13.89 15.05 -9.22
CA GLY A 117 -13.17 14.14 -10.10
C GLY A 117 -11.86 13.67 -9.50
N TYR A 118 -11.61 12.35 -9.48
CA TYR A 118 -10.32 11.82 -9.08
C TYR A 118 -9.70 10.93 -10.15
N VAL A 119 -8.37 10.81 -10.12
CA VAL A 119 -7.62 9.85 -10.91
C VAL A 119 -6.87 8.89 -9.99
N LEU A 120 -6.68 7.63 -10.43
CA LEU A 120 -6.12 6.57 -9.59
C LEU A 120 -4.98 5.83 -10.30
N ALA A 121 -3.77 5.93 -9.71
CA ALA A 121 -2.61 5.14 -10.11
C ALA A 121 -2.61 3.79 -9.41
N ILE A 122 -2.82 2.71 -10.15
CA ILE A 122 -2.83 1.33 -9.68
C ILE A 122 -1.45 0.72 -9.83
N GLY A 123 -0.93 0.08 -8.79
CA GLY A 123 0.43 -0.49 -8.78
C GLY A 123 0.56 -1.70 -9.70
N ASP A 124 0.02 -2.84 -9.25
CA ASP A 124 0.04 -4.12 -9.96
C ASP A 124 -1.30 -4.81 -9.77
N ILE A 125 -2.01 -5.07 -10.86
CA ILE A 125 -3.35 -5.68 -10.82
C ILE A 125 -3.38 -7.11 -10.26
N GLY A 126 -2.23 -7.77 -10.17
CA GLY A 126 -2.07 -9.09 -9.57
C GLY A 126 -1.52 -9.07 -8.13
N HIS A 127 -1.22 -7.89 -7.56
CA HIS A 127 -0.66 -7.76 -6.23
C HIS A 127 -1.76 -7.52 -5.19
N ASN A 128 -1.76 -8.31 -4.11
CA ASN A 128 -2.81 -8.24 -3.07
C ASN A 128 -3.01 -6.84 -2.51
N ASP A 129 -1.92 -6.13 -2.20
CA ASP A 129 -2.01 -4.78 -1.63
C ASP A 129 -2.56 -3.77 -2.63
N SER A 130 -2.19 -3.89 -3.91
CA SER A 130 -2.72 -3.04 -4.97
C SER A 130 -4.24 -3.26 -5.13
N ILE A 131 -4.66 -4.53 -5.12
CA ILE A 131 -6.08 -4.92 -5.16
C ILE A 131 -6.82 -4.32 -3.96
N ALA A 132 -6.29 -4.51 -2.74
CA ALA A 132 -6.90 -3.99 -1.52
C ALA A 132 -7.00 -2.47 -1.54
N ARG A 133 -5.89 -1.76 -1.84
CA ARG A 133 -5.83 -0.29 -1.86
C ARG A 133 -6.78 0.31 -2.90
N THR A 134 -6.84 -0.25 -4.10
CA THR A 134 -7.79 0.18 -5.14
C THR A 134 -9.23 0.01 -4.69
N ARG A 135 -9.58 -1.16 -4.12
CA ARG A 135 -10.92 -1.44 -3.59
C ARG A 135 -11.28 -0.54 -2.42
N GLY A 136 -10.35 -0.32 -1.49
CA GLY A 136 -10.57 0.53 -0.32
C GLY A 136 -10.92 1.96 -0.69
N VAL A 137 -10.19 2.55 -1.63
CA VAL A 137 -10.48 3.90 -2.15
C VAL A 137 -11.86 3.95 -2.83
N ARG A 138 -12.15 3.04 -3.76
CA ARG A 138 -13.43 3.00 -4.48
C ARG A 138 -14.61 2.77 -3.54
N LYS A 139 -14.47 1.88 -2.55
CA LYS A 139 -15.48 1.62 -1.54
C LYS A 139 -15.78 2.88 -0.71
N ALA A 140 -14.76 3.56 -0.21
CA ALA A 140 -14.92 4.77 0.61
C ALA A 140 -15.55 5.92 -0.18
N LEU A 141 -15.21 6.07 -1.45
CA LEU A 141 -15.73 7.11 -2.35
C LEU A 141 -17.07 6.74 -3.01
N GLY A 142 -17.58 5.53 -2.75
CA GLY A 142 -18.86 5.07 -3.30
C GLY A 142 -18.81 4.71 -4.79
N THR A 143 -17.62 4.58 -5.37
CA THR A 143 -17.42 4.21 -6.78
C THR A 143 -17.26 2.70 -7.01
N ALA A 144 -17.62 1.88 -6.04
CA ALA A 144 -17.70 0.43 -6.14
C ALA A 144 -18.79 0.00 -7.13
N VAL A 145 -18.59 -1.11 -7.85
CA VAL A 145 -19.40 -1.38 -9.05
C VAL A 145 -19.98 -2.77 -9.15
N ASP A 146 -19.53 -3.70 -8.34
CA ASP A 146 -20.07 -5.03 -8.54
C ASP A 146 -21.50 -5.16 -7.98
N LYS A 147 -22.21 -6.15 -8.49
CA LYS A 147 -23.60 -6.47 -8.07
C LYS A 147 -23.73 -6.90 -6.60
N ASN A 148 -22.62 -7.14 -5.92
CA ASN A 148 -22.57 -7.52 -4.50
C ASN A 148 -22.15 -6.36 -3.61
N GLY A 149 -21.90 -5.16 -4.19
CA GLY A 149 -21.37 -4.01 -3.47
C GLY A 149 -19.86 -4.08 -3.18
N GLU A 150 -19.17 -5.04 -3.79
CA GLU A 150 -17.72 -5.15 -3.70
C GLU A 150 -17.06 -4.25 -4.75
N ALA A 151 -16.08 -3.49 -4.33
CA ALA A 151 -15.34 -2.62 -5.24
C ALA A 151 -14.41 -3.44 -6.15
N ASP A 152 -14.47 -3.17 -7.46
CA ASP A 152 -13.55 -3.76 -8.42
C ASP A 152 -12.15 -3.16 -8.26
N SER A 153 -11.11 -3.93 -8.51
CA SER A 153 -9.70 -3.53 -8.51
C SER A 153 -9.10 -3.36 -9.90
N ALA A 154 -9.85 -3.66 -10.96
CA ALA A 154 -9.38 -3.51 -12.33
C ALA A 154 -9.25 -2.03 -12.73
N PRO A 155 -8.29 -1.69 -13.62
CA PRO A 155 -8.21 -0.35 -14.20
C PRO A 155 -9.49 -0.03 -15.01
N ALA A 156 -10.05 1.15 -14.79
CA ALA A 156 -11.24 1.60 -15.52
C ALA A 156 -10.90 2.29 -16.86
N GLY A 157 -9.63 2.59 -17.12
CA GLY A 157 -9.24 3.45 -18.22
C GLY A 157 -9.76 4.88 -18.01
N THR A 158 -10.35 5.49 -19.03
CA THR A 158 -11.02 6.80 -18.95
C THR A 158 -12.52 6.63 -18.72
N ASN A 159 -13.09 7.46 -17.85
CA ASN A 159 -14.50 7.40 -17.45
C ASN A 159 -15.12 8.80 -17.45
N THR A 160 -15.35 9.33 -18.64
CA THR A 160 -15.85 10.71 -18.82
C THR A 160 -17.32 10.91 -18.46
N ASP A 161 -18.12 9.86 -18.51
CA ASP A 161 -19.57 9.89 -18.28
C ASP A 161 -20.03 9.20 -16.98
N GLY A 162 -19.09 8.72 -16.16
CA GLY A 162 -19.38 8.02 -14.91
C GLY A 162 -19.96 6.62 -15.07
N LYS A 163 -19.78 5.98 -16.24
CA LYS A 163 -20.39 4.70 -16.58
C LYS A 163 -19.40 3.64 -17.08
N ALA A 164 -18.13 3.77 -16.75
CA ALA A 164 -17.17 2.72 -17.05
C ALA A 164 -17.61 1.39 -16.43
N SER A 165 -17.29 0.28 -17.08
CA SER A 165 -17.76 -1.05 -16.66
C SER A 165 -17.27 -1.47 -15.27
N GLN A 166 -16.14 -0.91 -14.80
CA GLN A 166 -15.52 -1.24 -13.52
C GLN A 166 -15.88 -0.27 -12.39
N VAL A 167 -16.35 0.95 -12.74
CA VAL A 167 -16.68 1.98 -11.75
C VAL A 167 -17.88 2.80 -12.21
N GLN A 168 -18.68 3.24 -11.26
CA GLN A 168 -19.81 4.14 -11.44
C GLN A 168 -19.58 5.37 -10.57
N ASP A 169 -20.36 6.43 -10.82
CA ASP A 169 -20.33 7.61 -9.96
C ASP A 169 -20.77 7.24 -8.55
N GLY A 170 -19.98 7.67 -7.57
CA GLY A 170 -20.36 7.71 -6.15
C GLY A 170 -21.01 9.04 -5.79
N SER A 171 -21.32 9.22 -4.51
CA SER A 171 -21.82 10.49 -3.99
C SER A 171 -21.40 10.72 -2.55
N ILE A 172 -21.34 11.99 -2.18
CA ILE A 172 -21.04 12.44 -0.83
C ILE A 172 -21.99 13.58 -0.45
N GLU A 173 -22.46 13.61 0.78
CA GLU A 173 -23.31 14.67 1.28
C GLU A 173 -22.56 15.55 2.28
N VAL A 174 -22.44 16.85 1.99
CA VAL A 174 -21.81 17.80 2.89
C VAL A 174 -22.69 19.07 2.96
N GLY A 175 -23.00 19.48 4.18
CA GLY A 175 -23.80 20.68 4.41
C GLY A 175 -25.21 20.64 3.80
N GLY A 176 -25.79 19.46 3.58
CA GLY A 176 -27.10 19.25 2.94
C GLY A 176 -27.08 19.36 1.41
N LYS A 177 -25.90 19.42 0.79
CA LYS A 177 -25.70 19.34 -0.65
C LYS A 177 -25.04 18.02 -1.01
N THR A 178 -25.54 17.38 -2.07
CA THR A 178 -24.96 16.16 -2.64
C THR A 178 -23.99 16.54 -3.74
N TYR A 179 -22.77 15.97 -3.68
CA TYR A 179 -21.76 16.07 -4.72
C TYR A 179 -21.57 14.69 -5.34
N VAL A 180 -21.35 14.66 -6.63
CA VAL A 180 -20.99 13.44 -7.36
C VAL A 180 -19.48 13.18 -7.17
N ILE A 181 -19.09 11.94 -6.92
CA ILE A 181 -17.69 11.53 -6.92
C ILE A 181 -17.46 10.68 -8.16
N ARG A 182 -16.47 11.05 -8.96
CA ARG A 182 -16.17 10.35 -10.22
C ARG A 182 -14.71 9.95 -10.33
N GLU A 183 -14.45 8.64 -10.58
CA GLU A 183 -13.16 8.20 -11.04
C GLU A 183 -13.01 8.56 -12.53
N LEU A 184 -12.26 9.61 -12.83
CA LEU A 184 -12.07 10.10 -14.21
C LEU A 184 -11.18 9.18 -15.03
N ALA A 185 -10.16 8.61 -14.40
CA ALA A 185 -9.28 7.62 -15.02
C ALA A 185 -8.55 6.78 -13.98
N SER A 186 -8.27 5.54 -14.33
CA SER A 186 -7.34 4.69 -13.61
C SER A 186 -6.57 3.78 -14.56
N GLN A 187 -5.33 3.48 -14.19
CA GLN A 187 -4.43 2.68 -14.99
C GLN A 187 -3.44 1.92 -14.11
N GLU A 188 -3.06 0.70 -14.54
CA GLU A 188 -1.91 0.00 -13.97
C GLU A 188 -0.61 0.73 -14.37
N MET A 189 0.22 1.06 -13.37
CA MET A 189 1.49 1.73 -13.61
C MET A 189 2.57 0.71 -13.95
N LYS A 190 2.48 0.23 -15.19
CA LYS A 190 3.37 -0.78 -15.77
C LYS A 190 4.11 -0.20 -16.96
N ASN A 191 5.43 -0.29 -16.94
CA ASN A 191 6.26 0.20 -18.03
C ASN A 191 6.35 -0.79 -19.19
N SER A 192 6.97 -0.37 -20.29
CA SER A 192 7.12 -1.18 -21.50
C SER A 192 7.99 -2.44 -21.32
N ALA A 193 8.81 -2.50 -20.27
CA ALA A 193 9.60 -3.68 -19.90
C ALA A 193 8.80 -4.66 -19.02
N GLY A 194 7.56 -4.32 -18.63
CA GLY A 194 6.69 -5.15 -17.82
C GLY A 194 6.83 -4.95 -16.31
N ALA A 195 7.69 -4.04 -15.84
CA ALA A 195 7.79 -3.71 -14.43
C ALA A 195 6.59 -2.87 -14.00
N THR A 196 5.98 -3.24 -12.88
CA THR A 196 4.83 -2.59 -12.25
C THR A 196 5.27 -1.61 -11.15
N TRP A 197 4.33 -0.84 -10.57
CA TRP A 197 4.62 0.21 -9.58
C TRP A 197 5.57 1.29 -10.11
N ASP A 198 5.56 1.52 -11.43
CA ASP A 198 6.52 2.37 -12.12
C ASP A 198 6.17 3.86 -11.98
N ALA A 199 7.02 4.59 -11.24
CA ALA A 199 6.84 6.00 -10.95
C ALA A 199 6.89 6.87 -12.23
N ALA A 200 7.73 6.51 -13.22
CA ALA A 200 7.82 7.26 -14.46
C ALA A 200 6.54 7.12 -15.30
N THR A 201 5.96 5.91 -15.32
CA THR A 201 4.66 5.67 -15.96
C THR A 201 3.56 6.51 -15.27
N ALA A 202 3.57 6.61 -13.93
CA ALA A 202 2.61 7.43 -13.19
C ALA A 202 2.76 8.94 -13.53
N GLY A 203 3.99 9.45 -13.60
CA GLY A 203 4.26 10.83 -14.02
C GLY A 203 3.80 11.12 -15.45
N ASN A 204 3.94 10.17 -16.37
CA ASN A 204 3.43 10.31 -17.74
C ASN A 204 1.91 10.22 -17.80
N ALA A 205 1.30 9.34 -16.97
CA ALA A 205 -0.14 9.18 -16.89
C ALA A 205 -0.84 10.47 -16.43
N ILE A 206 -0.34 11.14 -15.39
CA ILE A 206 -0.93 12.40 -14.93
C ILE A 206 -0.81 13.49 -16.00
N GLY A 207 0.27 13.55 -16.77
CA GLY A 207 0.40 14.48 -17.91
C GLY A 207 -0.66 14.24 -18.98
N THR A 208 -0.98 12.98 -19.28
CA THR A 208 -2.04 12.61 -20.22
C THR A 208 -3.42 12.93 -19.64
N TRP A 209 -3.68 12.58 -18.40
CA TRP A 209 -4.97 12.81 -17.74
C TRP A 209 -5.25 14.29 -17.56
N SER A 210 -4.25 15.09 -17.16
CA SER A 210 -4.41 16.54 -17.02
C SER A 210 -4.71 17.23 -18.36
N SER A 211 -4.14 16.72 -19.46
CA SER A 211 -4.46 17.20 -20.80
C SER A 211 -5.89 16.86 -21.24
N SER A 212 -6.46 15.77 -20.71
CA SER A 212 -7.80 15.31 -21.07
C SER A 212 -8.89 15.89 -20.19
N PHE A 213 -8.63 16.06 -18.88
CA PHE A 213 -9.62 16.42 -17.88
C PHE A 213 -9.41 17.84 -17.26
N GLY A 214 -8.17 18.35 -17.30
CA GLY A 214 -7.88 19.70 -16.82
C GLY A 214 -8.35 19.96 -15.39
N ASP A 215 -9.16 21.00 -15.24
CA ASP A 215 -9.71 21.43 -13.94
C ASP A 215 -10.78 20.50 -13.37
N SER A 216 -11.18 19.45 -14.08
CA SER A 216 -12.05 18.40 -13.53
C SER A 216 -11.29 17.38 -12.66
N ILE A 217 -9.93 17.42 -12.62
CA ILE A 217 -9.17 16.61 -11.69
C ILE A 217 -9.05 17.37 -10.36
N ASP A 218 -9.78 16.94 -9.36
CA ASP A 218 -9.80 17.54 -8.03
C ASP A 218 -8.92 16.79 -7.03
N VAL A 219 -8.70 15.49 -7.25
CA VAL A 219 -7.93 14.61 -6.37
C VAL A 219 -7.10 13.63 -7.18
N VAL A 220 -5.88 13.38 -6.73
CA VAL A 220 -5.01 12.32 -7.26
C VAL A 220 -4.81 11.26 -6.17
N VAL A 221 -5.05 10.00 -6.51
CA VAL A 221 -4.83 8.87 -5.60
C VAL A 221 -3.84 7.89 -6.20
N SER A 222 -2.97 7.36 -5.39
CA SER A 222 -1.96 6.38 -5.79
C SER A 222 -1.90 5.21 -4.82
N ASN A 223 -1.67 4.02 -5.34
CA ASN A 223 -1.48 2.85 -4.50
C ASN A 223 -0.18 2.89 -3.68
N ASN A 224 0.81 3.73 -4.04
CA ASN A 224 1.99 3.98 -3.21
C ASN A 224 2.54 5.40 -3.38
N ASP A 225 3.43 5.80 -2.48
CA ASP A 225 4.05 7.12 -2.50
C ASP A 225 5.00 7.32 -3.68
N GLY A 226 5.72 6.29 -4.11
CA GLY A 226 6.65 6.43 -5.22
C GLY A 226 5.96 6.91 -6.50
N MET A 227 4.81 6.33 -6.84
CA MET A 227 3.98 6.77 -7.96
C MET A 227 3.26 8.10 -7.63
N GLY A 228 2.73 8.24 -6.41
CA GLY A 228 2.06 9.45 -5.95
C GLY A 228 2.96 10.69 -6.02
N MET A 229 4.19 10.59 -5.53
CA MET A 229 5.18 11.67 -5.58
C MET A 229 5.59 12.02 -7.01
N SER A 230 5.66 11.04 -7.91
CA SER A 230 5.92 11.29 -9.32
C SER A 230 4.80 12.13 -9.96
N MET A 231 3.53 11.81 -9.68
CA MET A 231 2.38 12.60 -10.16
C MET A 231 2.30 13.97 -9.50
N PHE A 232 2.58 14.04 -8.19
CA PHE A 232 2.59 15.27 -7.42
C PHE A 232 3.59 16.28 -8.00
N ASN A 233 4.84 15.84 -8.20
CA ASN A 233 5.89 16.69 -8.74
C ASN A 233 5.71 17.02 -10.22
N ALA A 234 5.08 16.13 -11.01
CA ALA A 234 4.87 16.35 -12.44
C ALA A 234 3.74 17.34 -12.74
N TRP A 235 2.72 17.43 -11.85
CA TRP A 235 1.56 18.26 -12.15
C TRP A 235 0.78 18.75 -10.91
N SER A 236 0.46 17.88 -9.96
CA SER A 236 -0.53 18.16 -8.92
C SER A 236 -0.11 19.31 -8.01
N LYS A 237 1.16 19.40 -7.64
CA LYS A 237 1.73 20.44 -6.79
C LYS A 237 1.50 21.84 -7.36
N ASP A 238 1.83 22.05 -8.62
CA ASP A 238 1.74 23.35 -9.29
C ASP A 238 0.30 23.76 -9.56
N ASN A 239 -0.63 22.80 -9.52
CA ASN A 239 -2.06 23.01 -9.75
C ASN A 239 -2.89 23.00 -8.46
N GLY A 240 -2.25 22.86 -7.30
CA GLY A 240 -2.93 22.84 -5.99
C GLY A 240 -3.87 21.65 -5.80
N VAL A 241 -3.61 20.52 -6.49
CA VAL A 241 -4.41 19.30 -6.43
C VAL A 241 -3.81 18.36 -5.36
N PRO A 242 -4.58 17.98 -4.31
CA PRO A 242 -4.09 17.05 -3.31
C PRO A 242 -3.81 15.68 -3.92
N THR A 243 -2.68 15.11 -3.53
CA THR A 243 -2.28 13.76 -3.94
C THR A 243 -2.15 12.88 -2.71
N PHE A 244 -2.70 11.67 -2.77
CA PHE A 244 -2.69 10.70 -1.68
C PHE A 244 -1.94 9.45 -2.09
N GLY A 245 -1.06 8.98 -1.21
CA GLY A 245 -0.25 7.79 -1.43
C GLY A 245 -0.39 6.75 -0.32
N TYR A 246 0.63 5.91 -0.22
CA TYR A 246 0.75 4.84 0.76
C TYR A 246 2.25 4.52 0.95
N ASP A 247 2.67 4.08 2.12
CA ASP A 247 3.99 3.65 2.59
C ASP A 247 4.67 4.66 3.55
N ALA A 248 4.22 5.91 3.61
CA ALA A 248 4.81 7.00 4.39
C ALA A 248 6.31 7.17 4.10
N ASN A 249 6.68 7.19 2.82
CA ASN A 249 8.04 7.49 2.42
C ASN A 249 8.43 8.90 2.88
N SER A 250 9.66 9.09 3.30
CA SER A 250 10.13 10.35 3.91
C SER A 250 9.94 11.58 3.01
N ASP A 251 10.04 11.42 1.70
CA ASP A 251 9.78 12.48 0.72
C ASP A 251 8.28 12.82 0.62
N ALA A 252 7.40 11.83 0.68
CA ALA A 252 5.95 12.03 0.69
C ALA A 252 5.48 12.68 2.01
N VAL A 253 6.01 12.23 3.15
CA VAL A 253 5.74 12.84 4.46
C VAL A 253 6.18 14.31 4.47
N ALA A 254 7.38 14.62 3.98
CA ALA A 254 7.85 16.00 3.86
C ALA A 254 6.97 16.85 2.93
N ALA A 255 6.48 16.27 1.82
CA ALA A 255 5.66 16.95 0.84
C ALA A 255 4.24 17.30 1.36
N ILE A 256 3.80 16.75 2.49
CA ILE A 256 2.53 17.15 3.13
C ILE A 256 2.54 18.63 3.47
N ALA A 257 3.68 19.18 3.89
CA ALA A 257 3.85 20.61 4.12
C ALA A 257 3.72 21.45 2.83
N GLU A 258 3.83 20.83 1.67
CA GLU A 258 3.78 21.46 0.34
C GLU A 258 2.47 21.19 -0.42
N GLY A 259 1.50 20.51 0.24
CA GLY A 259 0.17 20.23 -0.33
C GLY A 259 -0.06 18.77 -0.77
N TYR A 260 0.88 17.85 -0.47
CA TYR A 260 0.57 16.41 -0.57
C TYR A 260 -0.52 16.09 0.45
N GLY A 261 -1.61 15.45 0.03
CA GLY A 261 -2.82 15.29 0.84
C GLY A 261 -2.64 14.36 2.04
N GLY A 262 -1.81 13.32 1.88
CA GLY A 262 -1.50 12.37 2.93
C GLY A 262 -1.04 11.02 2.40
N THR A 263 -0.60 10.17 3.31
CA THR A 263 -0.12 8.81 3.05
C THR A 263 -0.50 7.88 4.19
N ILE A 264 -0.31 6.57 4.02
CA ILE A 264 -0.51 5.58 5.08
C ILE A 264 0.83 5.00 5.50
N SER A 265 1.16 5.14 6.77
CA SER A 265 2.28 4.40 7.37
C SER A 265 1.83 2.99 7.73
N GLN A 266 2.58 2.02 7.27
CA GLN A 266 2.46 0.62 7.68
C GLN A 266 3.54 0.24 8.71
N HIS A 267 4.27 1.19 9.25
CA HIS A 267 5.35 0.99 10.21
C HIS A 267 6.37 -0.07 9.75
N ALA A 268 7.03 0.18 8.62
CA ALA A 268 8.01 -0.75 8.04
C ALA A 268 9.19 -1.02 8.98
N ASP A 269 9.58 -0.06 9.81
CA ASP A 269 10.57 -0.18 10.88
C ASP A 269 10.15 -1.18 11.97
N VAL A 270 8.89 -1.11 12.40
CA VAL A 270 8.27 -2.06 13.35
C VAL A 270 8.26 -3.47 12.76
N GLN A 271 7.86 -3.60 11.49
CA GLN A 271 7.87 -4.89 10.80
C GLN A 271 9.28 -5.47 10.73
N ALA A 272 10.28 -4.66 10.39
CA ALA A 272 11.67 -5.09 10.33
C ALA A 272 12.18 -5.57 11.70
N TYR A 273 11.91 -4.81 12.76
CA TYR A 273 12.27 -5.19 14.13
C TYR A 273 11.61 -6.51 14.54
N LEU A 274 10.29 -6.62 14.39
CA LEU A 274 9.52 -7.81 14.75
C LEU A 274 9.99 -9.04 13.97
N THR A 275 10.22 -8.91 12.66
CA THR A 275 10.71 -10.01 11.81
C THR A 275 12.02 -10.57 12.34
N LEU A 276 12.99 -9.70 12.63
CA LEU A 276 14.29 -10.12 13.13
C LEU A 276 14.20 -10.74 14.53
N ARG A 277 13.35 -10.17 15.40
CA ARG A 277 13.17 -10.68 16.77
C ARG A 277 12.47 -12.04 16.76
N VAL A 278 11.35 -12.18 16.05
CA VAL A 278 10.61 -13.45 15.91
C VAL A 278 11.49 -14.54 15.32
N LEU A 279 12.19 -14.25 14.22
CA LEU A 279 13.10 -15.22 13.60
C LEU A 279 14.22 -15.63 14.56
N ARG A 280 14.81 -14.67 15.28
CA ARG A 280 15.87 -14.94 16.25
C ARG A 280 15.36 -15.83 17.38
N ASN A 281 14.21 -15.50 17.97
CA ASN A 281 13.63 -16.27 19.06
C ASN A 281 13.30 -17.71 18.64
N ALA A 282 12.72 -17.88 17.45
CA ALA A 282 12.44 -19.19 16.88
C ALA A 282 13.71 -20.03 16.63
N LEU A 283 14.81 -19.41 16.18
CA LEU A 283 16.11 -20.08 15.99
C LEU A 283 16.77 -20.44 17.32
N ASP A 284 16.61 -19.63 18.35
CA ASP A 284 17.16 -19.88 19.68
C ASP A 284 16.28 -20.89 20.48
N GLY A 285 15.09 -21.25 19.96
CA GLY A 285 14.15 -22.18 20.60
C GLY A 285 13.49 -21.61 21.85
N VAL A 286 13.39 -20.29 21.95
CA VAL A 286 12.67 -19.57 23.02
C VAL A 286 11.31 -19.10 22.53
N ASP A 287 10.48 -18.63 23.45
CA ASP A 287 9.18 -18.09 23.10
C ASP A 287 9.30 -16.90 22.14
N VAL A 288 8.46 -16.86 21.10
CA VAL A 288 8.64 -15.91 19.98
C VAL A 288 8.46 -14.44 20.39
N ASP A 289 7.73 -14.17 21.43
CA ASP A 289 7.53 -12.83 22.00
C ASP A 289 8.63 -12.41 22.99
N THR A 290 9.59 -13.31 23.29
CA THR A 290 10.67 -13.03 24.23
C THR A 290 11.42 -11.75 23.87
N GLY A 291 11.35 -10.77 24.76
CA GLY A 291 12.00 -9.47 24.61
C GLY A 291 11.31 -8.51 23.63
N ILE A 292 10.17 -8.87 23.05
CA ILE A 292 9.30 -7.92 22.33
C ILE A 292 8.60 -7.03 23.38
N GLY A 293 8.61 -5.71 23.15
CA GLY A 293 8.04 -4.73 24.10
C GLY A 293 8.91 -4.49 25.35
N THR A 294 10.12 -5.04 25.42
CA THR A 294 11.10 -4.73 26.46
C THR A 294 12.24 -3.88 25.92
N ALA A 295 12.89 -3.12 26.81
CA ALA A 295 14.03 -2.28 26.42
C ALA A 295 15.14 -3.12 25.78
N ASP A 296 15.66 -2.65 24.64
CA ASP A 296 16.87 -3.18 24.03
C ASP A 296 18.13 -2.71 24.78
N ASP A 297 19.32 -3.10 24.33
CA ASP A 297 20.60 -2.68 24.92
C ASP A 297 20.84 -1.16 24.87
N ALA A 298 20.10 -0.43 24.04
CA ALA A 298 20.15 1.03 23.91
C ALA A 298 19.04 1.73 24.72
N GLY A 299 18.14 0.96 25.35
CA GLY A 299 17.01 1.45 26.14
C GLY A 299 15.76 1.76 25.32
N ASN A 300 15.74 1.42 24.02
CA ASN A 300 14.56 1.59 23.18
C ASN A 300 13.55 0.48 23.46
N VAL A 301 12.28 0.84 23.56
CA VAL A 301 11.14 -0.09 23.76
C VAL A 301 10.20 0.03 22.58
N LEU A 302 9.89 -1.09 21.93
CA LEU A 302 8.80 -1.11 20.95
C LEU A 302 7.48 -1.01 21.71
N SER A 303 6.72 0.07 21.45
CA SER A 303 5.41 0.24 22.07
C SER A 303 4.44 -0.84 21.58
N SER A 304 3.62 -1.37 22.48
CA SER A 304 2.52 -2.28 22.15
C SER A 304 1.41 -1.60 21.33
N ASP A 305 1.44 -0.26 21.24
CA ASP A 305 0.41 0.51 20.52
C ASP A 305 0.64 0.53 19.00
N VAL A 306 1.76 -0.04 18.51
CA VAL A 306 2.12 -0.03 17.07
C VAL A 306 2.05 -1.41 16.43
N TYR A 307 1.69 -2.46 17.17
CA TYR A 307 1.52 -3.81 16.62
C TYR A 307 0.47 -4.62 17.40
N VAL A 308 -0.02 -5.68 16.75
CA VAL A 308 -0.88 -6.70 17.37
C VAL A 308 -0.30 -8.08 17.06
N TYR A 309 -0.25 -8.96 18.06
CA TYR A 309 0.05 -10.38 17.86
C TYR A 309 -1.24 -11.20 17.92
N LYS A 310 -1.50 -11.99 16.89
CA LYS A 310 -2.58 -12.97 16.83
C LYS A 310 -1.98 -14.37 16.95
N GLU A 311 -2.14 -14.97 18.11
CA GLU A 311 -1.53 -16.26 18.45
C GLU A 311 -2.06 -17.41 17.58
N ASP A 312 -3.36 -17.43 17.31
CA ASP A 312 -4.02 -18.42 16.46
C ASP A 312 -3.55 -18.37 15.00
N GLU A 313 -3.14 -17.20 14.53
CA GLU A 313 -2.55 -16.98 13.20
C GLU A 313 -1.01 -17.05 13.22
N ARG A 314 -0.38 -17.11 14.38
CA ARG A 314 1.08 -16.94 14.56
C ARG A 314 1.63 -15.73 13.81
N SER A 315 0.91 -14.61 13.90
CA SER A 315 1.14 -13.44 13.05
C SER A 315 1.25 -12.16 13.87
N TYR A 316 2.26 -11.35 13.56
CA TYR A 316 2.41 -10.00 14.06
C TYR A 316 1.99 -9.01 12.98
N TYR A 317 1.06 -8.14 13.31
CA TYR A 317 0.59 -7.08 12.43
C TYR A 317 1.02 -5.73 12.97
N SER A 318 1.84 -4.98 12.23
CA SER A 318 2.03 -3.56 12.49
C SER A 318 0.73 -2.81 12.18
N LEU A 319 0.40 -1.81 12.98
CA LEU A 319 -0.82 -1.03 12.79
C LEU A 319 -0.62 0.03 11.71
N ASN A 320 -1.56 0.10 10.76
CA ASN A 320 -1.55 1.17 9.78
C ASN A 320 -2.03 2.49 10.39
N VAL A 321 -1.39 3.60 10.01
CA VAL A 321 -1.73 4.95 10.48
C VAL A 321 -1.81 5.91 9.30
N ALA A 322 -2.88 6.70 9.23
CA ALA A 322 -2.98 7.79 8.28
C ALA A 322 -2.05 8.95 8.70
N VAL A 323 -1.18 9.35 7.79
CA VAL A 323 -0.25 10.46 7.96
C VAL A 323 -0.75 11.64 7.14
N THR A 324 -1.16 12.70 7.81
CA THR A 324 -1.80 13.88 7.23
C THR A 324 -1.16 15.16 7.77
N ALA A 325 -1.70 16.31 7.39
CA ALA A 325 -1.27 17.60 7.91
C ALA A 325 -1.36 17.71 9.45
N ASP A 326 -2.19 16.87 10.09
CA ASP A 326 -2.41 16.90 11.53
C ASP A 326 -1.27 16.23 12.32
N ASN A 327 -0.54 15.28 11.72
CA ASN A 327 0.45 14.44 12.44
C ASN A 327 1.75 14.13 11.69
N TYR A 328 1.96 14.63 10.46
CA TYR A 328 3.14 14.29 9.65
C TYR A 328 4.50 14.59 10.31
N LYS A 329 4.52 15.47 11.33
CA LYS A 329 5.75 15.84 12.07
C LYS A 329 6.20 14.76 13.04
N ASP A 330 5.36 13.76 13.28
CA ASP A 330 5.64 12.64 14.18
C ASP A 330 6.26 11.47 13.42
N PHE A 331 6.35 11.57 12.09
CA PHE A 331 6.88 10.60 11.13
C PHE A 331 8.11 11.17 10.40
#